data_99ae2d09f6b88e059217d7d83107bac4
#
_entry.id   99ae2d09f6b88e059217d7d83107bac4
#
_cell.length_a   1.000
_cell.length_b   1.000
_cell.length_c   1.000
_cell.angle_alpha   90.00
_cell.angle_beta   90.00
_cell.angle_gamma   90.00
#
_symmetry.space_group_name_H-M   'P 1'
#
loop_
_entity.id
_entity.type
_entity.pdbx_description
1 polymer ?
#
loop_
_entity_poly.entity_id
_entity_poly.type
_entity_poly.pdbx_seq_one_letter_code
_entity_poly.pdbx_strand_id
1 'polypeptide(L)'
;MTLDPYTAVGLIPEITEIRHRDDIATNLEHLHKLARTAVAMGGLDLPVKLLVLPEGSLQGFTDEIHDLDHATYARTCAIDIPGPETDELGSWAREFGVHIMAQAKARHPEFPDRYFNVGFVLDPSGDVILRHYKLTPLPPIEHSVSPHDVLDLWTQLHGRGPDAFWPVADTPIGRLGVMMANEASYPENARGLALNGCEIAYRTSFPLPGVASGAFEIQNRARALDNTMYVLAPNPAAYTGSDGLRADFFGGQSMIVNHVGHPLGRVNHGGIATFVTATIDLAALRRQRATSAWTNWTKDLRTELYQTLCEEPIYPANLYADRAPLHHAAYRQQVTEPQIELMRTRGIWR
;
A
#
# COMPACT_ATOMS: atom_id res chain seq x y z
N MET A 1 -13.07 -17.44 20.36
CA MET A 1 -13.31 -16.16 21.04
C MET A 1 -13.95 -15.20 20.06
N THR A 2 -15.05 -14.55 20.41
CA THR A 2 -15.61 -13.44 19.64
C THR A 2 -14.66 -12.26 19.79
N LEU A 3 -14.15 -11.76 18.69
CA LEU A 3 -13.32 -10.56 18.70
C LEU A 3 -14.24 -9.34 18.89
N ASP A 4 -14.01 -8.55 19.94
CA ASP A 4 -14.77 -7.33 20.16
C ASP A 4 -14.42 -6.29 19.07
N PRO A 5 -15.38 -5.49 18.64
CA PRO A 5 -15.11 -4.39 17.74
C PRO A 5 -14.05 -3.42 18.31
N TYR A 6 -13.28 -2.82 17.44
CA TYR A 6 -12.23 -1.87 17.80
C TYR A 6 -12.15 -0.72 16.80
N THR A 7 -11.46 0.34 17.15
CA THR A 7 -11.20 1.47 16.24
C THR A 7 -9.92 1.27 15.44
N ALA A 8 -10.01 1.43 14.12
CA ALA A 8 -8.87 1.67 13.25
C ALA A 8 -8.72 3.18 12.98
N VAL A 9 -7.48 3.66 12.97
CA VAL A 9 -7.12 5.06 12.73
C VAL A 9 -6.22 5.16 11.51
N GLY A 10 -6.62 5.94 10.52
CA GLY A 10 -5.78 6.32 9.37
C GLY A 10 -5.27 7.74 9.54
N LEU A 11 -3.95 7.92 9.59
CA LEU A 11 -3.33 9.25 9.63
C LEU A 11 -3.40 9.94 8.27
N ILE A 12 -3.55 11.25 8.28
CA ILE A 12 -3.59 12.12 7.10
C ILE A 12 -2.58 13.25 7.35
N PRO A 13 -1.27 12.95 7.31
CA PRO A 13 -0.22 13.91 7.65
C PRO A 13 0.09 14.86 6.51
N GLU A 14 0.71 15.98 6.84
CA GLU A 14 1.57 16.71 5.91
C GLU A 14 2.91 16.00 5.85
N ILE A 15 3.45 15.80 4.66
CA ILE A 15 4.71 15.11 4.43
C ILE A 15 5.72 16.05 3.79
N THR A 16 6.99 15.90 4.16
CA THR A 16 8.08 16.67 3.62
C THR A 16 9.00 15.78 2.78
N GLU A 17 9.40 16.29 1.64
CA GLU A 17 10.40 15.66 0.78
C GLU A 17 11.71 15.47 1.53
N ILE A 18 12.33 14.30 1.36
CA ILE A 18 13.68 14.04 1.89
C ILE A 18 14.72 14.07 0.76
N ARG A 19 15.95 14.46 1.11
CA ARG A 19 17.14 14.37 0.25
C ARG A 19 18.13 13.31 0.74
N HIS A 20 18.10 13.05 2.02
CA HIS A 20 18.92 12.05 2.70
C HIS A 20 18.07 11.28 3.71
N ARG A 21 18.53 10.07 4.07
CA ARG A 21 17.85 9.23 5.06
C ARG A 21 17.67 9.93 6.42
N ASP A 22 18.63 10.75 6.82
CA ASP A 22 18.57 11.48 8.09
C ASP A 22 17.40 12.48 8.17
N ASP A 23 16.89 12.96 7.03
CA ASP A 23 15.76 13.87 6.98
C ASP A 23 14.45 13.20 7.44
N ILE A 24 14.38 11.85 7.40
CA ILE A 24 13.21 11.06 7.84
C ILE A 24 12.84 11.37 9.28
N ALA A 25 13.82 11.70 10.13
CA ALA A 25 13.58 12.04 11.53
C ALA A 25 12.55 13.17 11.72
N THR A 26 12.59 14.18 10.82
CA THR A 26 11.62 15.29 10.85
C THR A 26 10.19 14.81 10.56
N ASN A 27 10.02 13.96 9.55
CA ASN A 27 8.71 13.39 9.24
C ASN A 27 8.21 12.51 10.39
N LEU A 28 9.07 11.66 10.96
CA LEU A 28 8.71 10.82 12.11
C LEU A 28 8.26 11.65 13.32
N GLU A 29 8.94 12.75 13.65
CA GLU A 29 8.54 13.63 14.75
C GLU A 29 7.12 14.21 14.54
N HIS A 30 6.82 14.68 13.33
CA HIS A 30 5.49 15.22 12.99
C HIS A 30 4.41 14.12 13.02
N LEU A 31 4.72 12.95 12.46
CA LEU A 31 3.83 11.79 12.46
C LEU A 31 3.50 11.32 13.88
N HIS A 32 4.49 11.27 14.78
CA HIS A 32 4.28 10.84 16.17
C HIS A 32 3.31 11.79 16.92
N LYS A 33 3.48 13.11 16.73
CA LYS A 33 2.57 14.10 17.33
C LYS A 33 1.13 13.92 16.85
N LEU A 34 0.95 13.69 15.53
CA LEU A 34 -0.36 13.43 14.95
C LEU A 34 -0.93 12.08 15.44
N ALA A 35 -0.11 11.03 15.47
CA ALA A 35 -0.49 9.70 15.93
C ALA A 35 -0.99 9.70 17.38
N ARG A 36 -0.27 10.37 18.28
CA ARG A 36 -0.66 10.51 19.69
C ARG A 36 -2.04 11.15 19.82
N THR A 37 -2.29 12.24 19.08
CA THR A 37 -3.59 12.93 19.08
C THR A 37 -4.68 12.02 18.50
N ALA A 38 -4.40 11.37 17.37
CA ALA A 38 -5.36 10.54 16.67
C ALA A 38 -5.75 9.29 17.46
N VAL A 39 -4.79 8.65 18.14
CA VAL A 39 -5.07 7.50 19.02
C VAL A 39 -5.88 7.92 20.24
N ALA A 40 -5.53 9.04 20.88
CA ALA A 40 -6.28 9.56 22.05
C ALA A 40 -7.73 9.90 21.67
N MET A 41 -7.95 10.62 20.57
CA MET A 41 -9.29 11.02 20.15
C MET A 41 -10.09 9.89 19.52
N GLY A 42 -9.44 9.02 18.74
CA GLY A 42 -10.07 7.85 18.13
C GLY A 42 -10.44 6.74 19.13
N GLY A 43 -9.83 6.76 20.31
CA GLY A 43 -10.06 5.80 21.39
C GLY A 43 -11.17 6.14 22.38
N LEU A 44 -11.95 7.23 22.14
CA LEU A 44 -12.96 7.69 23.09
C LEU A 44 -14.13 6.70 23.27
N ASP A 45 -14.53 6.00 22.21
CA ASP A 45 -15.66 5.04 22.27
C ASP A 45 -15.19 3.59 22.35
N LEU A 46 -14.23 3.22 21.50
CA LEU A 46 -13.68 1.87 21.42
C LEU A 46 -12.14 1.94 21.39
N PRO A 47 -11.45 0.93 21.95
CA PRO A 47 -9.98 0.94 21.95
C PRO A 47 -9.43 0.99 20.52
N VAL A 48 -8.44 1.85 20.27
CA VAL A 48 -7.66 1.80 19.04
C VAL A 48 -6.77 0.57 19.07
N LYS A 49 -6.82 -0.24 18.02
CA LYS A 49 -5.98 -1.44 17.85
C LYS A 49 -5.12 -1.40 16.58
N LEU A 50 -5.44 -0.52 15.64
CA LEU A 50 -4.76 -0.41 14.36
C LEU A 50 -4.55 1.07 14.00
N LEU A 51 -3.29 1.42 13.75
CA LEU A 51 -2.85 2.72 13.25
C LEU A 51 -2.29 2.54 11.83
N VAL A 52 -2.69 3.40 10.90
CA VAL A 52 -2.31 3.30 9.49
C VAL A 52 -1.70 4.61 9.02
N LEU A 53 -0.46 4.54 8.51
CA LEU A 53 0.25 5.67 7.94
C LEU A 53 0.12 5.63 6.40
N PRO A 54 -0.10 6.76 5.70
CA PRO A 54 -0.18 6.75 4.24
C PRO A 54 1.17 6.55 3.57
N GLU A 55 1.14 6.22 2.27
CA GLU A 55 2.33 6.14 1.41
C GLU A 55 3.09 7.47 1.41
N GLY A 56 4.41 7.40 1.37
CA GLY A 56 5.28 8.57 1.40
C GLY A 56 5.46 9.23 2.77
N SER A 57 4.80 8.74 3.82
CA SER A 57 4.85 9.36 5.15
C SER A 57 6.27 9.55 5.70
N LEU A 58 7.18 8.61 5.42
CA LEU A 58 8.54 8.67 5.91
C LEU A 58 9.46 9.46 4.96
N GLN A 59 9.35 9.23 3.66
CA GLN A 59 10.37 9.63 2.69
C GLN A 59 9.87 10.61 1.62
N GLY A 60 8.55 10.84 1.54
CA GLY A 60 7.96 11.59 0.43
C GLY A 60 8.08 10.83 -0.89
N PHE A 61 8.15 11.59 -1.99
CA PHE A 61 8.14 11.09 -3.37
C PHE A 61 9.24 11.71 -4.22
N THR A 62 10.39 11.97 -3.62
CA THR A 62 11.54 12.67 -4.22
C THR A 62 12.02 12.01 -5.52
N ASP A 63 12.17 10.67 -5.49
CA ASP A 63 12.61 9.89 -6.64
C ASP A 63 11.65 9.97 -7.82
N GLU A 64 10.36 9.94 -7.53
CA GLU A 64 9.30 9.99 -8.54
C GLU A 64 9.15 11.39 -9.16
N ILE A 65 9.12 12.43 -8.31
CA ILE A 65 8.91 13.82 -8.75
C ILE A 65 10.11 14.34 -9.55
N HIS A 66 11.33 13.99 -9.13
CA HIS A 66 12.57 14.53 -9.70
C HIS A 66 13.29 13.56 -10.66
N ASP A 67 12.67 12.41 -11.00
CA ASP A 67 13.26 11.40 -11.89
C ASP A 67 14.70 11.03 -11.49
N LEU A 68 14.90 10.78 -10.17
CA LEU A 68 16.22 10.52 -9.62
C LEU A 68 16.79 9.18 -10.09
N ASP A 69 18.12 9.13 -10.19
CA ASP A 69 18.82 7.87 -10.45
C ASP A 69 18.52 6.84 -9.35
N HIS A 70 18.06 5.67 -9.77
CA HIS A 70 17.61 4.61 -8.87
C HIS A 70 18.68 4.18 -7.86
N ALA A 71 19.90 3.92 -8.31
CA ALA A 71 20.97 3.46 -7.44
C ALA A 71 21.42 4.56 -6.46
N THR A 72 21.35 5.83 -6.87
CA THR A 72 21.59 6.95 -5.99
C THR A 72 20.55 7.03 -4.89
N TYR A 73 19.26 6.95 -5.23
CA TYR A 73 18.20 6.93 -4.23
C TYR A 73 18.32 5.73 -3.27
N ALA A 74 18.62 4.53 -3.80
CA ALA A 74 18.84 3.34 -3.01
C ALA A 74 19.92 3.53 -1.92
N ARG A 75 20.98 4.26 -2.25
CA ARG A 75 22.08 4.52 -1.30
C ARG A 75 21.79 5.66 -0.33
N THR A 76 21.11 6.72 -0.77
CA THR A 76 20.99 7.97 0.01
C THR A 76 19.71 8.07 0.83
N CYS A 77 18.60 7.47 0.37
CA CYS A 77 17.27 7.66 0.94
C CYS A 77 16.59 6.36 1.38
N ALA A 78 16.88 5.21 0.71
CA ALA A 78 16.22 3.97 1.05
C ALA A 78 16.66 3.42 2.42
N ILE A 79 15.69 2.89 3.16
CA ILE A 79 15.90 2.31 4.51
C ILE A 79 16.11 0.80 4.46
N ASP A 80 16.43 0.22 5.59
CA ASP A 80 16.37 -1.22 5.82
C ASP A 80 15.14 -1.55 6.66
N ILE A 81 14.49 -2.69 6.41
CA ILE A 81 13.35 -3.18 7.17
C ILE A 81 13.62 -4.64 7.61
N PRO A 82 13.78 -4.92 8.93
CA PRO A 82 13.80 -3.96 10.05
C PRO A 82 15.03 -3.05 10.06
N GLY A 83 14.93 -1.90 10.71
CA GLY A 83 15.99 -0.91 10.85
C GLY A 83 15.57 0.27 11.74
N PRO A 84 16.41 1.30 11.91
CA PRO A 84 16.17 2.38 12.88
C PRO A 84 14.80 3.06 12.74
N GLU A 85 14.30 3.27 11.52
CA GLU A 85 13.01 3.91 11.27
C GLU A 85 11.84 3.00 11.68
N THR A 86 11.97 1.69 11.45
CA THR A 86 10.97 0.71 11.93
C THR A 86 11.05 0.49 13.43
N ASP A 87 12.25 0.63 14.06
CA ASP A 87 12.41 0.57 15.52
C ASP A 87 11.72 1.77 16.18
N GLU A 88 11.81 2.96 15.58
CA GLU A 88 11.09 4.13 16.05
C GLU A 88 9.56 3.94 15.95
N LEU A 89 9.04 3.48 14.81
CA LEU A 89 7.62 3.11 14.68
C LEU A 89 7.22 1.99 15.63
N GLY A 90 8.12 1.04 15.91
CA GLY A 90 7.93 -0.02 16.90
C GLY A 90 7.80 0.55 18.32
N SER A 91 8.52 1.63 18.63
CA SER A 91 8.35 2.32 19.90
C SER A 91 6.93 2.90 20.07
N TRP A 92 6.35 3.44 18.98
CA TRP A 92 4.95 3.94 19.00
C TRP A 92 3.95 2.78 19.11
N ALA A 93 4.21 1.64 18.43
CA ALA A 93 3.37 0.45 18.57
C ALA A 93 3.27 0.00 20.02
N ARG A 94 4.40 0.01 20.75
CA ARG A 94 4.46 -0.26 22.20
C ARG A 94 3.78 0.82 23.04
N GLU A 95 4.07 2.10 22.74
CA GLU A 95 3.50 3.25 23.48
C GLU A 95 1.96 3.23 23.45
N PHE A 96 1.38 2.95 22.27
CA PHE A 96 -0.07 2.99 22.06
C PHE A 96 -0.75 1.62 22.23
N GLY A 97 0.00 0.53 22.27
CA GLY A 97 -0.54 -0.83 22.32
C GLY A 97 -1.30 -1.22 21.05
N VAL A 98 -0.82 -0.78 19.87
CA VAL A 98 -1.49 -0.94 18.57
C VAL A 98 -0.62 -1.66 17.55
N HIS A 99 -1.26 -2.28 16.54
CA HIS A 99 -0.56 -2.63 15.30
C HIS A 99 -0.38 -1.37 14.46
N ILE A 100 0.70 -1.29 13.70
CA ILE A 100 0.95 -0.19 12.77
C ILE A 100 1.12 -0.76 11.35
N MET A 101 0.39 -0.21 10.39
CA MET A 101 0.62 -0.44 8.97
C MET A 101 1.25 0.81 8.36
N ALA A 102 2.37 0.65 7.67
CA ALA A 102 3.13 1.74 7.09
C ALA A 102 3.81 1.31 5.78
N GLN A 103 4.45 2.26 5.12
CA GLN A 103 5.16 2.06 3.87
C GLN A 103 6.50 2.81 3.92
N ALA A 104 7.51 2.23 3.28
CA ALA A 104 8.76 2.91 2.97
C ALA A 104 9.41 2.36 1.71
N LYS A 105 10.27 3.15 1.09
CA LYS A 105 11.19 2.68 0.05
C LYS A 105 12.40 2.07 0.74
N ALA A 106 12.61 0.77 0.55
CA ALA A 106 13.57 -0.02 1.30
C ALA A 106 14.47 -0.86 0.41
N ARG A 107 15.68 -1.08 0.87
CA ARG A 107 16.64 -2.00 0.25
C ARG A 107 16.26 -3.44 0.54
N HIS A 108 16.75 -4.34 -0.29
CA HIS A 108 16.65 -5.78 -0.08
C HIS A 108 18.04 -6.39 -0.13
N PRO A 109 18.46 -7.22 0.85
CA PRO A 109 19.84 -7.74 0.93
C PRO A 109 20.28 -8.52 -0.32
N GLU A 110 19.36 -9.26 -0.94
CA GLU A 110 19.66 -10.09 -2.12
C GLU A 110 19.62 -9.31 -3.45
N PHE A 111 19.28 -8.01 -3.42
CA PHE A 111 19.20 -7.17 -4.61
C PHE A 111 20.04 -5.89 -4.39
N PRO A 112 21.38 -5.98 -4.49
CA PRO A 112 22.27 -4.84 -4.29
C PRO A 112 21.94 -3.70 -5.27
N ASP A 113 22.10 -2.46 -4.81
CA ASP A 113 21.80 -1.23 -5.56
C ASP A 113 20.35 -1.11 -6.06
N ARG A 114 19.43 -1.88 -5.45
CA ARG A 114 18.00 -1.82 -5.71
C ARG A 114 17.25 -1.35 -4.48
N TYR A 115 16.14 -0.66 -4.71
CA TYR A 115 15.13 -0.44 -3.66
C TYR A 115 13.75 -0.85 -4.18
N PHE A 116 12.92 -1.22 -3.25
CA PHE A 116 11.53 -1.61 -3.45
C PHE A 116 10.62 -0.64 -2.68
N ASN A 117 9.40 -0.48 -3.15
CA ASN A 117 8.35 0.13 -2.36
C ASN A 117 7.74 -0.97 -1.48
N VAL A 118 7.89 -0.84 -0.15
CA VAL A 118 7.57 -1.91 0.80
C VAL A 118 6.52 -1.43 1.79
N GLY A 119 5.37 -2.10 1.81
CA GLY A 119 4.42 -1.97 2.90
C GLY A 119 4.73 -2.99 3.99
N PHE A 120 4.60 -2.59 5.24
CA PHE A 120 4.93 -3.47 6.37
C PHE A 120 3.95 -3.30 7.53
N VAL A 121 3.92 -4.30 8.38
CA VAL A 121 3.10 -4.31 9.59
C VAL A 121 3.99 -4.54 10.80
N LEU A 122 3.79 -3.69 11.83
CA LEU A 122 4.35 -3.90 13.16
C LEU A 122 3.26 -4.37 14.11
N ASP A 123 3.63 -5.26 15.01
CA ASP A 123 2.75 -5.66 16.10
C ASP A 123 2.92 -4.76 17.34
N PRO A 124 2.08 -4.91 18.39
CA PRO A 124 2.20 -4.11 19.60
C PRO A 124 3.48 -4.32 20.42
N SER A 125 4.29 -5.37 20.14
CA SER A 125 5.63 -5.53 20.72
C SER A 125 6.69 -4.72 19.96
N GLY A 126 6.32 -4.17 18.80
CA GLY A 126 7.17 -3.35 17.96
C GLY A 126 7.94 -4.13 16.90
N ASP A 127 7.62 -5.41 16.73
CA ASP A 127 8.27 -6.26 15.75
C ASP A 127 7.62 -6.14 14.37
N VAL A 128 8.44 -6.16 13.31
CA VAL A 128 7.96 -6.23 11.93
C VAL A 128 7.48 -7.65 11.62
N ILE A 129 6.17 -7.83 11.53
CA ILE A 129 5.53 -9.15 11.34
C ILE A 129 5.12 -9.44 9.89
N LEU A 130 5.15 -8.44 9.01
CA LEU A 130 4.87 -8.58 7.58
C LEU A 130 5.65 -7.55 6.78
N ARG A 131 6.13 -7.98 5.61
CA ARG A 131 6.64 -7.12 4.53
C ARG A 131 5.98 -7.53 3.23
N HIS A 132 5.41 -6.57 2.52
CA HIS A 132 4.87 -6.72 1.18
C HIS A 132 5.63 -5.82 0.22
N TYR A 133 6.16 -6.38 -0.84
CA TYR A 133 6.90 -5.66 -1.87
C TYR A 133 5.93 -5.34 -3.02
N LYS A 134 5.78 -4.05 -3.33
CA LYS A 134 4.79 -3.57 -4.32
C LYS A 134 4.96 -4.28 -5.65
N LEU A 135 3.90 -4.96 -6.09
CA LEU A 135 3.91 -5.79 -7.30
C LEU A 135 3.76 -4.97 -8.58
N THR A 136 3.10 -3.81 -8.48
CA THR A 136 2.74 -2.97 -9.64
C THR A 136 3.07 -1.50 -9.34
N PRO A 137 4.34 -1.08 -9.45
CA PRO A 137 4.73 0.34 -9.40
C PRO A 137 3.95 1.18 -10.40
N LEU A 138 3.83 2.48 -10.19
CA LEU A 138 3.10 3.38 -11.07
C LEU A 138 3.96 3.79 -12.29
N PRO A 139 3.78 3.18 -13.47
CA PRO A 139 4.55 3.58 -14.64
C PRO A 139 4.09 4.93 -15.20
N PRO A 140 4.95 5.74 -15.78
CA PRO A 140 6.40 5.62 -15.81
C PRO A 140 7.11 6.32 -14.65
N ILE A 141 6.34 6.75 -13.63
CA ILE A 141 6.78 7.71 -12.62
C ILE A 141 7.58 7.03 -11.50
N GLU A 142 7.12 5.87 -11.03
CA GLU A 142 7.72 5.19 -9.88
C GLU A 142 8.90 4.33 -10.30
N HIS A 143 10.07 4.58 -9.70
CA HIS A 143 11.32 3.90 -10.01
C HIS A 143 11.60 2.66 -9.17
N SER A 144 10.80 2.38 -8.15
CA SER A 144 10.97 1.19 -7.32
C SER A 144 10.89 -0.08 -8.16
N VAL A 145 11.73 -1.07 -7.84
CA VAL A 145 11.69 -2.39 -8.47
C VAL A 145 10.55 -3.20 -7.86
N SER A 146 9.87 -3.98 -8.67
CA SER A 146 8.85 -4.93 -8.20
C SER A 146 9.38 -6.37 -8.20
N PRO A 147 8.76 -7.29 -7.45
CA PRO A 147 9.02 -8.73 -7.57
C PRO A 147 8.93 -9.27 -9.01
N HIS A 148 8.04 -8.69 -9.83
CA HIS A 148 7.88 -9.09 -11.23
C HIS A 148 9.06 -8.65 -12.12
N ASP A 149 9.69 -7.54 -11.79
CA ASP A 149 10.85 -7.01 -12.53
C ASP A 149 12.13 -7.85 -12.31
N VAL A 150 12.13 -8.72 -11.31
CA VAL A 150 13.21 -9.64 -10.93
C VAL A 150 12.66 -11.04 -10.63
N LEU A 151 11.64 -11.46 -11.39
CA LEU A 151 10.75 -12.59 -11.09
C LEU A 151 11.47 -13.92 -10.87
N ASP A 152 12.47 -14.22 -11.67
CA ASP A 152 13.18 -15.50 -11.57
C ASP A 152 13.96 -15.63 -10.27
N LEU A 153 14.73 -14.59 -9.91
CA LEU A 153 15.43 -14.57 -8.63
C LEU A 153 14.45 -14.46 -7.47
N TRP A 154 13.39 -13.65 -7.60
CA TRP A 154 12.36 -13.54 -6.59
C TRP A 154 11.70 -14.88 -6.26
N THR A 155 11.30 -15.62 -7.30
CA THR A 155 10.67 -16.93 -7.12
C THR A 155 11.64 -18.00 -6.61
N GLN A 156 12.93 -17.87 -6.92
CA GLN A 156 13.97 -18.74 -6.34
C GLN A 156 14.11 -18.50 -4.81
N LEU A 157 14.02 -17.24 -4.36
CA LEU A 157 14.17 -16.89 -2.95
C LEU A 157 12.91 -17.15 -2.13
N HIS A 158 11.73 -16.82 -2.69
CA HIS A 158 10.46 -16.77 -1.97
C HIS A 158 9.43 -17.82 -2.40
N GLY A 159 9.72 -18.59 -3.45
CA GLY A 159 8.78 -19.56 -4.03
C GLY A 159 7.76 -18.89 -4.96
N ARG A 160 6.76 -19.70 -5.38
CA ARG A 160 5.67 -19.28 -6.29
C ARG A 160 4.29 -19.30 -5.64
N GLY A 161 4.25 -19.48 -4.34
CA GLY A 161 3.00 -19.49 -3.58
C GLY A 161 2.43 -18.08 -3.35
N PRO A 162 1.19 -17.99 -2.85
CA PRO A 162 0.56 -16.70 -2.57
C PRO A 162 1.38 -15.80 -1.64
N ASP A 163 2.06 -16.38 -0.66
CA ASP A 163 2.86 -15.64 0.32
C ASP A 163 4.06 -14.91 -0.30
N ALA A 164 4.54 -15.35 -1.47
CA ALA A 164 5.62 -14.69 -2.17
C ALA A 164 5.20 -13.34 -2.79
N PHE A 165 3.89 -13.16 -3.03
CA PHE A 165 3.34 -11.99 -3.73
C PHE A 165 2.27 -11.25 -2.94
N TRP A 166 1.42 -11.97 -2.20
CA TRP A 166 0.31 -11.40 -1.42
C TRP A 166 0.35 -11.90 0.03
N PRO A 167 1.44 -11.64 0.78
CA PRO A 167 1.56 -12.13 2.15
C PRO A 167 0.50 -11.51 3.06
N VAL A 168 0.08 -12.29 4.06
CA VAL A 168 -0.92 -11.90 5.05
C VAL A 168 -0.42 -12.26 6.44
N ALA A 169 -0.42 -11.28 7.36
CA ALA A 169 -0.11 -11.51 8.77
C ALA A 169 -1.36 -11.94 9.54
N ASP A 170 -1.29 -13.08 10.21
CA ASP A 170 -2.34 -13.52 11.12
C ASP A 170 -2.12 -12.88 12.50
N THR A 171 -3.07 -12.08 12.96
CA THR A 171 -2.97 -11.29 14.17
C THR A 171 -4.22 -11.40 15.05
N PRO A 172 -4.12 -11.06 16.35
CA PRO A 172 -5.30 -11.02 17.22
C PRO A 172 -6.38 -10.03 16.75
N ILE A 173 -6.06 -9.04 15.91
CA ILE A 173 -7.00 -8.04 15.39
C ILE A 173 -7.51 -8.36 13.99
N GLY A 174 -7.17 -9.52 13.44
CA GLY A 174 -7.55 -9.99 12.11
C GLY A 174 -6.37 -10.27 11.21
N ARG A 175 -6.64 -10.74 10.01
CA ARG A 175 -5.63 -11.06 9.00
C ARG A 175 -5.33 -9.83 8.16
N LEU A 176 -4.12 -9.28 8.32
CA LEU A 176 -3.68 -8.01 7.74
C LEU A 176 -2.89 -8.24 6.45
N GLY A 177 -3.23 -7.52 5.39
CA GLY A 177 -2.51 -7.55 4.10
C GLY A 177 -2.31 -6.16 3.54
N VAL A 178 -1.45 -6.05 2.52
CA VAL A 178 -1.07 -4.78 1.90
C VAL A 178 -1.30 -4.82 0.40
N MET A 179 -1.93 -3.79 -0.15
CA MET A 179 -2.01 -3.47 -1.58
C MET A 179 -1.83 -1.96 -1.74
N MET A 180 -0.63 -1.52 -2.07
CA MET A 180 -0.32 -0.09 -2.07
C MET A 180 -0.71 0.60 -3.39
N ALA A 181 -1.25 1.81 -3.26
CA ALA A 181 -1.43 2.77 -4.35
C ALA A 181 -1.95 2.13 -5.65
N ASN A 182 -1.10 2.10 -6.67
CA ASN A 182 -1.43 1.59 -8.00
C ASN A 182 -1.85 0.11 -8.00
N GLU A 183 -1.42 -0.70 -7.03
CA GLU A 183 -1.82 -2.11 -6.95
C GLU A 183 -3.33 -2.29 -6.86
N ALA A 184 -4.03 -1.39 -6.17
CA ALA A 184 -5.49 -1.45 -6.08
C ALA A 184 -6.23 -1.08 -7.38
N SER A 185 -5.52 -0.56 -8.37
CA SER A 185 -6.07 -0.39 -9.73
C SER A 185 -6.31 -1.73 -10.42
N TYR A 186 -5.58 -2.77 -10.00
CA TYR A 186 -5.65 -4.13 -10.53
C TYR A 186 -6.49 -5.02 -9.58
N PRO A 187 -7.67 -5.49 -10.01
CA PRO A 187 -8.53 -6.36 -9.20
C PRO A 187 -7.81 -7.61 -8.69
N GLU A 188 -6.87 -8.10 -9.45
CA GLU A 188 -6.11 -9.33 -9.20
C GLU A 188 -5.29 -9.24 -7.91
N ASN A 189 -4.72 -8.07 -7.58
CA ASN A 189 -3.96 -7.88 -6.34
C ASN A 189 -4.87 -8.01 -5.10
N ALA A 190 -6.03 -7.38 -5.13
CA ALA A 190 -7.01 -7.53 -4.04
C ALA A 190 -7.54 -8.97 -3.96
N ARG A 191 -7.71 -9.63 -5.10
CA ARG A 191 -8.13 -11.03 -5.17
C ARG A 191 -7.05 -11.96 -4.61
N GLY A 192 -5.80 -11.72 -4.92
CA GLY A 192 -4.66 -12.47 -4.37
C GLY A 192 -4.64 -12.41 -2.84
N LEU A 193 -4.76 -11.22 -2.26
CA LEU A 193 -4.87 -11.03 -0.81
C LEU A 193 -6.09 -11.76 -0.22
N ALA A 194 -7.26 -11.64 -0.85
CA ALA A 194 -8.49 -12.28 -0.35
C ALA A 194 -8.39 -13.81 -0.37
N LEU A 195 -7.82 -14.38 -1.43
CA LEU A 195 -7.62 -15.84 -1.54
C LEU A 195 -6.54 -16.33 -0.58
N ASN A 196 -5.61 -15.46 -0.16
CA ASN A 196 -4.69 -15.74 0.94
C ASN A 196 -5.27 -15.40 2.33
N GLY A 197 -6.57 -15.08 2.39
CA GLY A 197 -7.37 -14.95 3.59
C GLY A 197 -7.33 -13.58 4.26
N CYS A 198 -6.85 -12.54 3.61
CA CYS A 198 -6.84 -11.16 4.12
C CYS A 198 -8.24 -10.72 4.55
N GLU A 199 -8.35 -10.09 5.72
CA GLU A 199 -9.58 -9.51 6.26
C GLU A 199 -9.54 -7.99 6.26
N ILE A 200 -8.34 -7.41 6.38
CA ILE A 200 -8.10 -5.97 6.41
C ILE A 200 -6.93 -5.66 5.49
N ALA A 201 -7.20 -4.94 4.42
CA ALA A 201 -6.20 -4.52 3.46
C ALA A 201 -5.80 -3.05 3.66
N TYR A 202 -4.51 -2.81 3.83
CA TYR A 202 -3.92 -1.48 3.75
C TYR A 202 -3.84 -1.06 2.28
N ARG A 203 -4.50 0.05 1.95
CA ARG A 203 -4.45 0.66 0.62
C ARG A 203 -4.28 2.15 0.76
N THR A 204 -3.09 2.59 0.75
CA THR A 204 -2.77 4.01 0.71
C THR A 204 -2.35 4.40 -0.69
N SER A 205 -2.30 5.69 -0.97
CA SER A 205 -2.01 6.16 -2.31
C SER A 205 -1.38 7.55 -2.30
N PHE A 206 -0.76 7.85 -3.40
CA PHE A 206 -0.54 9.18 -3.90
C PHE A 206 -1.60 9.42 -4.99
N PRO A 207 -2.82 9.89 -4.65
CA PRO A 207 -3.85 10.11 -5.66
C PRO A 207 -3.44 11.30 -6.52
N LEU A 208 -3.12 11.01 -7.77
CA LEU A 208 -2.88 12.04 -8.77
C LEU A 208 -4.17 12.84 -9.04
N PRO A 209 -4.10 14.08 -9.53
CA PRO A 209 -5.27 14.92 -9.79
C PRO A 209 -6.39 14.26 -10.59
N GLY A 210 -6.05 13.35 -11.52
CA GLY A 210 -7.05 12.56 -12.28
C GLY A 210 -7.82 11.57 -11.42
N VAL A 211 -7.29 11.18 -10.26
CA VAL A 211 -7.97 10.30 -9.30
C VAL A 211 -9.05 11.04 -8.53
N ALA A 212 -9.00 12.37 -8.48
CA ALA A 212 -10.08 13.22 -7.97
C ALA A 212 -11.40 13.04 -8.75
N SER A 213 -11.37 12.46 -9.94
CA SER A 213 -12.54 12.07 -10.73
C SER A 213 -13.39 10.93 -10.12
N GLY A 214 -13.03 10.44 -8.93
CA GLY A 214 -13.75 9.39 -8.21
C GLY A 214 -13.16 7.98 -8.36
N ALA A 215 -12.16 7.78 -9.20
CA ALA A 215 -11.54 6.46 -9.42
C ALA A 215 -11.01 5.85 -8.11
N PHE A 216 -10.40 6.66 -7.24
CA PHE A 216 -9.89 6.20 -5.95
C PHE A 216 -10.99 5.60 -5.04
N GLU A 217 -12.12 6.31 -4.91
CA GLU A 217 -13.27 5.80 -4.15
C GLU A 217 -13.87 4.54 -4.79
N ILE A 218 -14.09 4.57 -6.12
CA ILE A 218 -14.65 3.43 -6.85
C ILE A 218 -13.78 2.19 -6.63
N GLN A 219 -12.47 2.30 -6.76
CA GLN A 219 -11.54 1.20 -6.56
C GLN A 219 -11.58 0.68 -5.12
N ASN A 220 -11.48 1.54 -4.10
CA ASN A 220 -11.50 1.13 -2.71
C ASN A 220 -12.78 0.38 -2.35
N ARG A 221 -13.93 0.89 -2.77
CA ARG A 221 -15.24 0.27 -2.53
C ARG A 221 -15.38 -1.05 -3.26
N ALA A 222 -14.95 -1.11 -4.53
CA ALA A 222 -15.00 -2.34 -5.30
C ALA A 222 -14.08 -3.42 -4.69
N ARG A 223 -12.82 -3.07 -4.34
CA ARG A 223 -11.90 -4.04 -3.74
C ARG A 223 -12.42 -4.59 -2.41
N ALA A 224 -13.05 -3.76 -1.58
CA ALA A 224 -13.69 -4.19 -0.34
C ALA A 224 -14.87 -5.13 -0.61
N LEU A 225 -15.79 -4.72 -1.49
CA LEU A 225 -17.03 -5.45 -1.81
C LEU A 225 -16.73 -6.79 -2.49
N ASP A 226 -15.94 -6.80 -3.57
CA ASP A 226 -15.65 -7.97 -4.40
C ASP A 226 -14.89 -9.07 -3.64
N ASN A 227 -14.19 -8.69 -2.56
CA ASN A 227 -13.29 -9.56 -1.81
C ASN A 227 -13.74 -9.77 -0.36
N THR A 228 -14.85 -9.18 0.06
CA THR A 228 -15.39 -9.28 1.43
C THR A 228 -14.29 -9.00 2.46
N MET A 229 -13.67 -7.82 2.38
CA MET A 229 -12.61 -7.37 3.30
C MET A 229 -12.72 -5.88 3.58
N TYR A 230 -12.15 -5.42 4.69
CA TYR A 230 -11.98 -3.99 4.94
C TYR A 230 -10.85 -3.42 4.08
N VAL A 231 -11.00 -2.17 3.62
CA VAL A 231 -9.95 -1.42 2.93
C VAL A 231 -9.70 -0.12 3.70
N LEU A 232 -8.47 0.05 4.15
CA LEU A 232 -8.02 1.24 4.88
C LEU A 232 -7.16 2.07 3.94
N ALA A 233 -7.65 3.24 3.56
CA ALA A 233 -7.08 4.07 2.51
C ALA A 233 -6.86 5.53 2.96
N PRO A 234 -5.99 5.79 3.96
CA PRO A 234 -5.58 7.16 4.27
C PRO A 234 -4.63 7.68 3.18
N ASN A 235 -4.75 8.97 2.88
CA ASN A 235 -3.84 9.70 1.98
C ASN A 235 -3.15 10.83 2.74
N PRO A 236 -1.98 11.30 2.30
CA PRO A 236 -1.39 12.50 2.88
C PRO A 236 -2.28 13.74 2.67
N ALA A 237 -2.18 14.71 3.59
CA ALA A 237 -2.89 15.98 3.49
C ALA A 237 -2.24 16.95 2.51
N ALA A 238 -0.92 17.05 2.57
CA ALA A 238 -0.13 17.94 1.73
C ALA A 238 1.31 17.44 1.60
N TYR A 239 1.99 17.94 0.62
CA TYR A 239 3.40 17.70 0.34
C TYR A 239 4.19 19.00 0.37
N THR A 240 5.34 18.99 1.01
CA THR A 240 6.29 20.11 1.01
C THR A 240 7.55 19.66 0.30
N GLY A 241 7.83 20.28 -0.85
CA GLY A 241 9.03 20.04 -1.64
C GLY A 241 10.27 20.65 -0.99
N SER A 242 11.45 20.28 -1.48
CA SER A 242 12.75 20.79 -1.03
C SER A 242 12.96 22.28 -1.31
N ASP A 243 12.18 22.84 -2.22
CA ASP A 243 12.12 24.29 -2.51
C ASP A 243 11.21 25.05 -1.52
N GLY A 244 10.60 24.35 -0.58
CA GLY A 244 9.66 24.89 0.41
C GLY A 244 8.23 25.10 -0.14
N LEU A 245 7.96 24.77 -1.40
CA LEU A 245 6.61 24.82 -1.92
C LEU A 245 5.75 23.75 -1.24
N ARG A 246 4.70 24.21 -0.57
CA ARG A 246 3.68 23.33 0.03
C ARG A 246 2.46 23.27 -0.87
N ALA A 247 2.08 22.07 -1.28
CA ALA A 247 0.93 21.86 -2.15
C ALA A 247 0.12 20.63 -1.73
N ASP A 248 -1.19 20.68 -1.97
CA ASP A 248 -2.06 19.51 -1.88
C ASP A 248 -2.14 18.85 -3.26
N PHE A 249 -1.30 17.85 -3.47
CA PHE A 249 -1.36 17.01 -4.68
C PHE A 249 -2.36 15.85 -4.55
N PHE A 250 -2.84 15.57 -3.34
CA PHE A 250 -3.57 14.35 -3.01
C PHE A 250 -5.08 14.50 -3.13
N GLY A 251 -5.60 15.71 -2.97
CA GLY A 251 -7.03 15.99 -3.11
C GLY A 251 -7.91 15.33 -2.04
N GLY A 252 -7.35 14.96 -0.90
CA GLY A 252 -8.08 14.31 0.20
C GLY A 252 -8.52 12.89 -0.12
N GLN A 253 -9.83 12.60 0.03
CA GLN A 253 -10.46 11.29 -0.23
C GLN A 253 -9.97 10.13 0.65
N SER A 254 -9.35 10.43 1.80
CA SER A 254 -9.00 9.40 2.78
C SER A 254 -10.25 8.69 3.27
N MET A 255 -10.23 7.35 3.32
CA MET A 255 -11.40 6.59 3.74
C MET A 255 -11.06 5.25 4.36
N ILE A 256 -11.99 4.73 5.15
CA ILE A 256 -12.02 3.34 5.60
C ILE A 256 -13.33 2.72 5.11
N VAL A 257 -13.23 1.66 4.33
CA VAL A 257 -14.36 0.99 3.68
C VAL A 257 -14.58 -0.38 4.31
N ASN A 258 -15.81 -0.72 4.64
CA ASN A 258 -16.14 -2.03 5.18
C ASN A 258 -16.28 -3.12 4.10
N HIS A 259 -16.38 -4.35 4.54
CA HIS A 259 -16.46 -5.55 3.71
C HIS A 259 -17.69 -5.66 2.79
N VAL A 260 -18.62 -4.72 2.86
CA VAL A 260 -19.75 -4.57 1.93
C VAL A 260 -19.67 -3.31 1.06
N GLY A 261 -18.48 -2.69 1.02
CA GLY A 261 -18.19 -1.56 0.13
C GLY A 261 -18.72 -0.20 0.61
N HIS A 262 -19.12 -0.08 1.89
CA HIS A 262 -19.56 1.21 2.46
C HIS A 262 -18.40 1.94 3.12
N PRO A 263 -18.16 3.22 2.81
CA PRO A 263 -17.25 4.07 3.57
C PRO A 263 -17.81 4.27 4.99
N LEU A 264 -17.07 3.82 6.00
CA LEU A 264 -17.40 4.01 7.42
C LEU A 264 -16.84 5.32 7.95
N GLY A 265 -15.64 5.69 7.52
CA GLY A 265 -15.00 6.96 7.79
C GLY A 265 -14.51 7.57 6.49
N ARG A 266 -14.60 8.90 6.37
CA ARG A 266 -14.18 9.62 5.15
C ARG A 266 -13.75 11.04 5.47
N VAL A 267 -12.65 11.48 4.86
CA VAL A 267 -12.17 12.86 4.84
C VAL A 267 -12.00 13.28 3.38
N ASN A 268 -12.82 14.22 2.92
CA ASN A 268 -12.91 14.61 1.50
C ASN A 268 -11.96 15.76 1.12
N HIS A 269 -11.29 16.37 2.10
CA HIS A 269 -10.39 17.48 1.88
C HIS A 269 -8.95 17.09 2.19
N GLY A 270 -8.02 17.76 1.57
CA GLY A 270 -6.59 17.77 1.90
C GLY A 270 -6.18 19.12 2.48
N GLY A 271 -4.88 19.39 2.45
CA GLY A 271 -4.29 20.67 2.82
C GLY A 271 -4.01 20.86 4.31
N ILE A 272 -4.59 20.07 5.20
CA ILE A 272 -4.41 20.16 6.67
C ILE A 272 -4.27 18.75 7.23
N ALA A 273 -3.28 18.56 8.11
CA ALA A 273 -3.09 17.30 8.82
C ALA A 273 -4.31 16.96 9.69
N THR A 274 -4.77 15.73 9.58
CA THR A 274 -5.92 15.19 10.32
C THR A 274 -5.86 13.67 10.37
N PHE A 275 -6.93 12.99 10.70
CA PHE A 275 -7.05 11.53 10.69
C PHE A 275 -8.48 11.09 10.37
N VAL A 276 -8.64 9.86 9.93
CA VAL A 276 -9.92 9.20 9.72
C VAL A 276 -10.02 8.01 10.65
N THR A 277 -11.20 7.77 11.21
CA THR A 277 -11.47 6.62 12.10
C THR A 277 -12.63 5.80 11.60
N ALA A 278 -12.62 4.51 11.92
CA ALA A 278 -13.79 3.64 11.74
C ALA A 278 -13.73 2.45 12.69
N THR A 279 -14.93 1.96 13.04
CA THR A 279 -15.08 0.72 13.79
C THR A 279 -14.86 -0.49 12.88
N ILE A 280 -13.99 -1.41 13.28
CA ILE A 280 -13.77 -2.69 12.64
C ILE A 280 -14.55 -3.77 13.43
N ASP A 281 -15.51 -4.42 12.76
CA ASP A 281 -16.27 -5.56 13.29
C ASP A 281 -15.94 -6.81 12.46
N LEU A 282 -14.92 -7.54 12.89
CA LEU A 282 -14.50 -8.78 12.21
C LEU A 282 -15.52 -9.92 12.41
N ALA A 283 -16.30 -9.89 13.48
CA ALA A 283 -17.34 -10.90 13.68
C ALA A 283 -18.42 -10.78 12.59
N ALA A 284 -18.79 -9.54 12.19
CA ALA A 284 -19.71 -9.32 11.08
C ALA A 284 -19.13 -9.79 9.73
N LEU A 285 -17.86 -9.46 9.44
CA LEU A 285 -17.16 -9.93 8.24
C LEU A 285 -17.12 -11.46 8.18
N ARG A 286 -16.69 -12.10 9.27
CA ARG A 286 -16.56 -13.57 9.33
C ARG A 286 -17.91 -14.28 9.23
N ARG A 287 -18.96 -13.71 9.83
CA ARG A 287 -20.34 -14.21 9.62
C ARG A 287 -20.71 -14.17 8.15
N GLN A 288 -20.46 -13.07 7.44
CA GLN A 288 -20.78 -12.98 6.00
C GLN A 288 -20.01 -14.02 5.19
N ARG A 289 -18.72 -14.22 5.45
CA ARG A 289 -17.89 -15.24 4.77
C ARG A 289 -18.36 -16.67 5.07
N ALA A 290 -18.97 -16.92 6.22
CA ALA A 290 -19.43 -18.23 6.65
C ALA A 290 -20.86 -18.57 6.21
N THR A 291 -21.56 -17.65 5.53
CA THR A 291 -22.96 -17.84 5.11
C THR A 291 -23.09 -17.98 3.61
N SER A 292 -24.26 -18.47 3.17
CA SER A 292 -24.64 -18.55 1.76
C SER A 292 -25.08 -17.19 1.17
N ALA A 293 -24.71 -16.07 1.80
CA ALA A 293 -25.04 -14.74 1.30
C ALA A 293 -24.62 -14.58 -0.17
N TRP A 294 -25.54 -14.06 -0.99
CA TRP A 294 -25.28 -13.88 -2.42
C TRP A 294 -24.12 -12.92 -2.68
N THR A 295 -23.83 -12.00 -1.75
CA THR A 295 -22.68 -11.07 -1.79
C THR A 295 -21.34 -11.72 -1.38
N ASN A 296 -21.33 -12.99 -0.99
CA ASN A 296 -20.10 -13.74 -0.74
C ASN A 296 -19.63 -14.40 -2.05
N TRP A 297 -19.16 -13.59 -3.00
CA TRP A 297 -18.80 -14.07 -4.36
C TRP A 297 -17.54 -14.92 -4.40
N THR A 298 -16.65 -14.80 -3.43
CA THR A 298 -15.39 -15.56 -3.40
C THR A 298 -15.62 -17.07 -3.41
N LYS A 299 -16.70 -17.56 -2.78
CA LYS A 299 -17.07 -19.00 -2.77
C LYS A 299 -17.46 -19.57 -4.14
N ASP A 300 -17.84 -18.68 -5.08
CA ASP A 300 -18.38 -19.08 -6.39
C ASP A 300 -17.39 -18.81 -7.54
N LEU A 301 -16.12 -18.53 -7.23
CA LEU A 301 -15.09 -18.23 -8.24
C LEU A 301 -14.86 -19.44 -9.17
N ARG A 302 -14.79 -19.15 -10.45
CA ARG A 302 -14.48 -20.12 -11.52
C ARG A 302 -13.01 -19.95 -11.94
N THR A 303 -12.09 -20.28 -11.05
CA THR A 303 -10.65 -20.01 -11.18
C THR A 303 -10.05 -20.58 -12.45
N GLU A 304 -10.52 -21.75 -12.89
CA GLU A 304 -10.06 -22.41 -14.13
C GLU A 304 -10.37 -21.57 -15.37
N LEU A 305 -11.50 -20.84 -15.40
CA LEU A 305 -11.82 -19.95 -16.51
C LEU A 305 -10.94 -18.70 -16.51
N TYR A 306 -10.57 -18.22 -15.32
CA TYR A 306 -9.74 -17.01 -15.20
C TYR A 306 -8.27 -17.26 -15.57
N GLN A 307 -7.79 -18.50 -15.49
CA GLN A 307 -6.44 -18.85 -15.94
C GLN A 307 -6.24 -18.53 -17.42
N THR A 308 -7.26 -18.73 -18.26
CA THR A 308 -7.18 -18.43 -19.70
C THR A 308 -6.97 -16.95 -20.00
N LEU A 309 -7.37 -16.06 -19.09
CA LEU A 309 -7.15 -14.60 -19.24
C LEU A 309 -5.68 -14.22 -19.04
N CYS A 310 -4.92 -15.05 -18.34
CA CYS A 310 -3.55 -14.79 -17.93
C CYS A 310 -2.51 -15.68 -18.66
N GLU A 311 -2.93 -16.45 -19.67
CA GLU A 311 -2.02 -17.37 -20.39
C GLU A 311 -0.94 -16.62 -21.17
N GLU A 312 -1.31 -15.49 -21.79
CA GLU A 312 -0.39 -14.68 -22.54
C GLU A 312 0.07 -13.45 -21.74
N PRO A 313 1.36 -13.34 -21.41
CA PRO A 313 1.87 -12.21 -20.64
C PRO A 313 1.74 -10.91 -21.44
N ILE A 314 1.39 -9.83 -20.75
CA ILE A 314 1.30 -8.48 -21.31
C ILE A 314 2.54 -7.67 -20.95
N TYR A 315 2.92 -7.67 -19.68
CA TYR A 315 4.07 -6.92 -19.17
C TYR A 315 5.32 -7.82 -19.15
N PRO A 316 6.51 -7.33 -19.55
CA PRO A 316 7.72 -8.12 -19.59
C PRO A 316 8.19 -8.51 -18.19
N ALA A 317 8.26 -9.81 -17.90
CA ALA A 317 8.88 -10.29 -16.67
C ALA A 317 10.39 -10.06 -16.69
N ASN A 318 11.01 -9.95 -15.51
CA ASN A 318 12.45 -9.76 -15.33
C ASN A 318 12.99 -8.48 -15.99
N LEU A 319 12.18 -7.44 -16.11
CA LEU A 319 12.54 -6.19 -16.79
C LEU A 319 13.86 -5.59 -16.28
N TYR A 320 14.15 -5.75 -14.99
CA TYR A 320 15.31 -5.20 -14.31
C TYR A 320 16.25 -6.28 -13.74
N ALA A 321 16.19 -7.52 -14.22
CA ALA A 321 17.11 -8.57 -13.78
C ALA A 321 18.57 -8.22 -14.11
N ASP A 322 18.82 -7.77 -15.35
CA ASP A 322 20.17 -7.53 -15.89
C ASP A 322 20.45 -6.05 -16.22
N ARG A 323 19.55 -5.15 -15.88
CA ARG A 323 19.71 -3.71 -16.13
C ARG A 323 19.18 -2.85 -14.98
N ALA A 324 19.68 -1.63 -14.90
CA ALA A 324 19.16 -0.64 -13.95
C ALA A 324 17.72 -0.22 -14.35
N PRO A 325 16.89 0.18 -13.36
CA PRO A 325 15.62 0.84 -13.61
C PRO A 325 15.75 2.06 -14.51
N LEU A 326 14.74 2.26 -15.37
CA LEU A 326 14.73 3.29 -16.40
C LEU A 326 14.20 4.60 -15.86
N HIS A 327 14.76 5.71 -16.33
CA HIS A 327 14.17 7.04 -16.15
C HIS A 327 12.82 7.17 -16.88
N HIS A 328 11.97 8.13 -16.47
CA HIS A 328 10.59 8.29 -16.96
C HIS A 328 10.46 8.26 -18.49
N ALA A 329 11.30 9.05 -19.20
CA ALA A 329 11.23 9.12 -20.66
C ALA A 329 11.63 7.79 -21.33
N ALA A 330 12.70 7.17 -20.83
CA ALA A 330 13.18 5.88 -21.35
C ALA A 330 12.18 4.75 -21.07
N TYR A 331 11.55 4.75 -19.89
CA TYR A 331 10.51 3.78 -19.56
C TYR A 331 9.31 3.92 -20.49
N ARG A 332 8.84 5.14 -20.74
CA ARG A 332 7.73 5.38 -21.67
C ARG A 332 8.03 4.79 -23.05
N GLN A 333 9.20 5.10 -23.59
CA GLN A 333 9.60 4.65 -24.93
C GLN A 333 9.85 3.14 -25.02
N GLN A 334 10.51 2.56 -24.00
CA GLN A 334 10.98 1.17 -24.08
C GLN A 334 10.00 0.16 -23.50
N VAL A 335 9.03 0.61 -22.67
CA VAL A 335 8.07 -0.27 -22.01
C VAL A 335 6.64 0.12 -22.35
N THR A 336 6.20 1.35 -22.04
CA THR A 336 4.78 1.73 -22.17
C THR A 336 4.31 1.70 -23.63
N GLU A 337 5.05 2.29 -24.56
CA GLU A 337 4.68 2.32 -25.98
C GLU A 337 4.65 0.92 -26.62
N PRO A 338 5.64 0.04 -26.39
CA PRO A 338 5.56 -1.35 -26.83
C PRO A 338 4.36 -2.12 -26.26
N GLN A 339 3.96 -1.89 -25.00
CA GLN A 339 2.78 -2.55 -24.43
C GLN A 339 1.48 -2.09 -25.11
N ILE A 340 1.36 -0.79 -25.40
CA ILE A 340 0.20 -0.27 -26.15
C ILE A 340 0.14 -0.91 -27.53
N GLU A 341 1.26 -1.02 -28.22
CA GLU A 341 1.32 -1.64 -29.57
C GLU A 341 1.05 -3.16 -29.50
N LEU A 342 1.50 -3.84 -28.46
CA LEU A 342 1.17 -5.25 -28.23
C LEU A 342 -0.35 -5.44 -28.10
N MET A 343 -1.03 -4.58 -27.34
CA MET A 343 -2.49 -4.66 -27.16
C MET A 343 -3.24 -4.43 -28.48
N ARG A 344 -2.71 -3.53 -29.35
CA ARG A 344 -3.26 -3.31 -30.68
C ARG A 344 -3.03 -4.51 -31.62
N THR A 345 -1.82 -5.02 -31.65
CA THR A 345 -1.44 -6.16 -32.49
C THR A 345 -2.25 -7.43 -32.14
N ARG A 346 -2.55 -7.62 -30.84
CA ARG A 346 -3.44 -8.69 -30.37
C ARG A 346 -4.93 -8.43 -30.63
N GLY A 347 -5.29 -7.28 -31.17
CA GLY A 347 -6.69 -6.92 -31.44
C GLY A 347 -7.52 -6.64 -30.17
N ILE A 348 -6.89 -6.47 -29.01
CA ILE A 348 -7.55 -6.14 -27.74
C ILE A 348 -7.99 -4.67 -27.77
N TRP A 349 -7.13 -3.79 -28.31
CA TRP A 349 -7.45 -2.39 -28.55
C TRP A 349 -7.50 -2.07 -30.03
N ARG A 350 -8.28 -1.03 -30.40
CA ARG A 350 -8.42 -0.52 -31.77
C ARG A 350 -7.75 0.83 -31.94
#